data_be1e82752086765a516fcfc6cd8882f2
#
_entry.id   be1e82752086765a516fcfc6cd8882f2
#
_cell.length_a   1.000
_cell.length_b   1.000
_cell.length_c   1.000
_cell.angle_alpha   90.00
_cell.angle_beta   90.00
_cell.angle_gamma   90.00
#
_symmetry.space_group_name_H-M   'P 1'
#
loop_
_entity.id
_entity.type
_entity.pdbx_description
1 polymer ?
#
loop_
_entity_poly.entity_id
_entity_poly.type
_entity_poly.pdbx_seq_one_letter_code
_entity_poly.pdbx_strand_id
1 'polypeptide(L)'
;MGINHSGAYLIGTAIGLQDVDHLSVSKYFLRKASEFIRDEISVDELEELIKKHYNLLPDSGDRTKEADLVASRVIRLLSDDSFSFTVDQLLLIHRILFDGLLYHPGELRKYNFTKSEWILDGDTVTYGDYRELKATLQYDFSVEKEFQYKDLPINKIIDHLAVFIANLWQNHVFEEGNTRTIAVFIIKYLRSLGFNVDNDVFQKNAWYFRNALVRANYNDFTKSVFEDRNYLVMFLRNLLLGEDNELHNRELHIYYKKHHEQGV
;
A
#
# COMPACT_ATOMS: atom_id res chain seq x y z
N MET A 1 -4.57 -26.86 1.40
CA MET A 1 -4.03 -26.44 2.71
C MET A 1 -3.59 -24.99 2.51
N GLY A 2 -4.27 -24.03 3.19
CA GLY A 2 -3.86 -22.63 3.13
C GLY A 2 -2.48 -22.47 3.77
N ILE A 3 -1.67 -21.56 3.23
CA ILE A 3 -0.39 -21.18 3.83
C ILE A 3 -0.72 -20.43 5.12
N ASN A 4 -0.33 -20.97 6.27
CA ASN A 4 -0.54 -20.27 7.54
C ASN A 4 0.54 -19.20 7.67
N HIS A 5 0.19 -17.95 7.33
CA HIS A 5 1.09 -16.80 7.48
C HIS A 5 1.37 -16.53 8.96
N SER A 6 2.61 -16.28 9.30
CA SER A 6 3.02 -15.98 10.68
C SER A 6 2.24 -14.78 11.23
N GLY A 7 1.67 -14.91 12.42
CA GLY A 7 0.97 -13.81 13.11
C GLY A 7 1.87 -12.57 13.27
N ALA A 8 3.16 -12.77 13.48
CA ALA A 8 4.13 -11.68 13.58
C ALA A 8 4.28 -10.90 12.26
N TYR A 9 4.32 -11.60 11.13
CA TYR A 9 4.34 -10.98 9.80
C TYR A 9 3.06 -10.17 9.55
N LEU A 10 1.90 -10.76 9.81
CA LEU A 10 0.60 -10.10 9.59
C LEU A 10 0.50 -8.81 10.39
N ILE A 11 0.85 -8.84 11.67
CA ILE A 11 0.84 -7.67 12.54
C ILE A 11 1.88 -6.64 12.11
N GLY A 12 3.10 -7.08 11.82
CA GLY A 12 4.17 -6.19 11.40
C GLY A 12 3.78 -5.41 10.14
N THR A 13 3.26 -6.11 9.12
CA THR A 13 2.76 -5.50 7.89
C THR A 13 1.60 -4.55 8.16
N ALA A 14 0.63 -4.97 8.98
CA ALA A 14 -0.55 -4.16 9.28
C ALA A 14 -0.21 -2.85 10.01
N ILE A 15 0.73 -2.90 10.96
CA ILE A 15 1.23 -1.70 11.66
C ILE A 15 2.03 -0.82 10.70
N GLY A 16 2.96 -1.40 9.94
CA GLY A 16 3.81 -0.65 9.01
C GLY A 16 2.99 0.10 7.94
N LEU A 17 1.91 -0.49 7.46
CA LEU A 17 1.03 0.16 6.48
C LEU A 17 0.30 1.40 7.02
N GLN A 18 0.26 1.63 8.34
CA GLN A 18 -0.30 2.88 8.87
C GLN A 18 0.66 4.06 8.69
N ASP A 19 1.97 3.80 8.56
CA ASP A 19 2.99 4.84 8.37
C ASP A 19 2.85 5.58 7.04
N VAL A 20 2.19 5.02 6.03
CA VAL A 20 1.93 5.71 4.74
C VAL A 20 1.13 7.01 4.90
N ASP A 21 0.38 7.14 6.00
CA ASP A 21 -0.41 8.32 6.36
C ASP A 21 0.04 8.90 7.73
N HIS A 22 1.26 8.55 8.18
CA HIS A 22 1.84 8.95 9.47
C HIS A 22 0.96 8.61 10.67
N LEU A 23 0.25 7.49 10.60
CA LEU A 23 -0.59 7.00 11.68
C LEU A 23 0.15 5.98 12.53
N SER A 24 -0.19 5.93 13.81
CA SER A 24 0.34 4.95 14.75
C SER A 24 -0.79 4.24 15.48
N VAL A 25 -0.62 2.93 15.68
CA VAL A 25 -1.59 2.14 16.45
C VAL A 25 -1.49 2.40 17.94
N SER A 26 -2.59 2.18 18.67
CA SER A 26 -2.66 2.38 20.11
C SER A 26 -1.92 1.29 20.90
N LYS A 27 -1.63 1.57 22.17
CA LYS A 27 -1.15 0.56 23.12
C LYS A 27 -2.19 -0.55 23.35
N TYR A 28 -3.47 -0.24 23.22
CA TYR A 28 -4.53 -1.23 23.33
C TYR A 28 -4.45 -2.22 22.18
N PHE A 29 -4.32 -1.73 20.95
CA PHE A 29 -4.11 -2.57 19.77
C PHE A 29 -2.88 -3.48 19.94
N LEU A 30 -1.73 -2.93 20.31
CA LEU A 30 -0.49 -3.70 20.49
C LEU A 30 -0.65 -4.86 21.48
N ARG A 31 -1.38 -4.62 22.58
CA ARG A 31 -1.68 -5.68 23.57
C ARG A 31 -2.56 -6.76 22.94
N LYS A 32 -3.63 -6.40 22.22
CA LYS A 32 -4.52 -7.36 21.56
C LYS A 32 -3.84 -8.11 20.41
N ALA A 33 -3.00 -7.44 19.67
CA ALA A 33 -2.14 -8.05 18.66
C ALA A 33 -1.20 -9.11 19.26
N SER A 34 -0.68 -8.86 20.46
CA SER A 34 0.14 -9.85 21.19
C SER A 34 -0.67 -11.08 21.62
N GLU A 35 -1.95 -10.91 22.00
CA GLU A 35 -2.86 -12.02 22.30
C GLU A 35 -3.15 -12.85 21.03
N PHE A 36 -3.32 -12.19 19.88
CA PHE A 36 -3.47 -12.86 18.58
C PHE A 36 -2.23 -13.69 18.17
N ILE A 37 -0.99 -13.14 18.35
CA ILE A 37 0.26 -13.89 18.08
C ILE A 37 0.33 -15.17 18.92
N ARG A 38 -0.19 -15.16 20.15
CA ARG A 38 -0.19 -16.32 21.05
C ARG A 38 -1.37 -17.26 20.84
N ASP A 39 -2.14 -17.06 19.78
CA ASP A 39 -3.38 -17.84 19.48
C ASP A 39 -4.42 -17.79 20.63
N GLU A 40 -4.39 -16.75 21.48
CA GLU A 40 -5.36 -16.55 22.57
C GLU A 40 -6.68 -15.98 22.06
N ILE A 41 -6.63 -15.26 20.94
CA ILE A 41 -7.80 -14.71 20.25
C ILE A 41 -7.67 -14.94 18.73
N SER A 42 -8.82 -15.08 18.06
CA SER A 42 -8.88 -15.14 16.59
C SER A 42 -8.78 -13.74 15.95
N VAL A 43 -8.61 -13.70 14.63
CA VAL A 43 -8.61 -12.44 13.87
C VAL A 43 -9.95 -11.70 13.96
N ASP A 44 -11.06 -12.42 13.98
CA ASP A 44 -12.40 -11.83 14.10
C ASP A 44 -12.61 -11.26 15.50
N GLU A 45 -12.17 -11.97 16.54
CA GLU A 45 -12.19 -11.46 17.92
C GLU A 45 -11.30 -10.23 18.09
N LEU A 46 -10.14 -10.16 17.43
CA LEU A 46 -9.28 -8.99 17.44
C LEU A 46 -10.04 -7.77 16.93
N GLU A 47 -10.65 -7.84 15.75
CA GLU A 47 -11.40 -6.71 15.17
C GLU A 47 -12.58 -6.29 16.06
N GLU A 48 -13.35 -7.26 16.60
CA GLU A 48 -14.49 -6.97 17.48
C GLU A 48 -14.06 -6.32 18.80
N LEU A 49 -12.93 -6.73 19.38
CA LEU A 49 -12.40 -6.11 20.59
C LEU A 49 -11.96 -4.67 20.34
N ILE A 50 -11.34 -4.38 19.17
CA ILE A 50 -10.97 -3.02 18.78
C ILE A 50 -12.22 -2.16 18.58
N LYS A 51 -13.23 -2.65 17.85
CA LYS A 51 -14.51 -1.95 17.67
C LYS A 51 -15.18 -1.62 19.01
N LYS A 52 -15.26 -2.60 19.89
CA LYS A 52 -15.86 -2.43 21.22
C LYS A 52 -15.11 -1.40 22.07
N HIS A 53 -13.78 -1.40 22.00
CA HIS A 53 -12.96 -0.43 22.72
C HIS A 53 -13.31 1.00 22.32
N TYR A 54 -13.36 1.29 21.02
CA TYR A 54 -13.69 2.63 20.53
C TYR A 54 -15.15 3.02 20.67
N ASN A 55 -16.09 2.08 20.70
CA ASN A 55 -17.50 2.39 20.99
C ASN A 55 -17.73 2.82 22.44
N LEU A 56 -16.82 2.51 23.36
CA LEU A 56 -16.88 2.87 24.77
C LEU A 56 -16.13 4.19 25.10
N LEU A 57 -15.34 4.71 24.15
CA LEU A 57 -14.56 5.93 24.33
C LEU A 57 -15.24 7.11 23.65
N PRO A 58 -15.11 8.32 24.22
CA PRO A 58 -15.48 9.54 23.49
C PRO A 58 -14.59 9.67 22.25
N ASP A 59 -15.14 10.30 21.19
CA ASP A 59 -14.35 10.63 20.01
C ASP A 59 -13.23 11.61 20.40
N SER A 60 -11.98 11.16 20.26
CA SER A 60 -10.79 11.95 20.60
C SER A 60 -10.39 12.95 19.51
N GLY A 61 -11.00 12.82 18.32
CA GLY A 61 -10.65 13.62 17.13
C GLY A 61 -9.27 13.27 16.54
N ASP A 62 -8.53 12.30 17.11
CA ASP A 62 -7.32 11.76 16.54
C ASP A 62 -7.62 10.57 15.62
N ARG A 63 -6.66 10.21 14.75
CA ARG A 63 -6.81 9.11 13.79
C ARG A 63 -6.35 7.75 14.35
N THR A 64 -6.16 7.61 15.67
CA THR A 64 -5.72 6.35 16.29
C THR A 64 -6.76 5.24 16.11
N LYS A 65 -8.05 5.59 16.24
CA LYS A 65 -9.15 4.66 15.93
C LYS A 65 -9.07 4.11 14.50
N GLU A 66 -8.78 4.98 13.53
CA GLU A 66 -8.58 4.58 12.14
C GLU A 66 -7.40 3.61 12.02
N ALA A 67 -6.24 3.95 12.60
CA ALA A 67 -5.06 3.12 12.55
C ALA A 67 -5.31 1.71 13.11
N ASP A 68 -5.95 1.61 14.27
CA ASP A 68 -6.24 0.33 14.93
C ASP A 68 -7.23 -0.52 14.14
N LEU A 69 -8.32 0.09 13.65
CA LEU A 69 -9.34 -0.64 12.86
C LEU A 69 -8.78 -1.07 11.51
N VAL A 70 -8.07 -0.18 10.80
CA VAL A 70 -7.46 -0.55 9.51
C VAL A 70 -6.40 -1.63 9.72
N ALA A 71 -5.56 -1.55 10.76
CA ALA A 71 -4.57 -2.59 11.04
C ALA A 71 -5.22 -3.95 11.31
N SER A 72 -6.29 -4.02 12.13
CA SER A 72 -7.01 -5.29 12.37
C SER A 72 -7.60 -5.88 11.09
N ARG A 73 -8.10 -5.03 10.18
CA ARG A 73 -8.68 -5.45 8.90
C ARG A 73 -7.62 -5.85 7.89
N VAL A 74 -6.44 -5.24 7.90
CA VAL A 74 -5.27 -5.70 7.13
C VAL A 74 -4.89 -7.12 7.57
N ILE A 75 -4.79 -7.38 8.88
CA ILE A 75 -4.52 -8.72 9.41
C ILE A 75 -5.55 -9.72 8.86
N ARG A 76 -6.84 -9.42 8.96
CA ARG A 76 -7.91 -10.28 8.45
C ARG A 76 -7.80 -10.54 6.94
N LEU A 77 -7.59 -9.50 6.13
CA LEU A 77 -7.47 -9.62 4.68
C LEU A 77 -6.25 -10.44 4.25
N LEU A 78 -5.13 -10.31 4.97
CA LEU A 78 -3.90 -11.01 4.66
C LEU A 78 -3.83 -12.42 5.28
N SER A 79 -4.69 -12.75 6.24
CA SER A 79 -4.86 -14.10 6.78
C SER A 79 -5.68 -15.01 5.87
N ASP A 80 -6.44 -14.44 4.94
CA ASP A 80 -7.26 -15.17 3.97
C ASP A 80 -6.57 -15.16 2.60
N ASP A 81 -6.25 -16.34 2.07
CA ASP A 81 -5.60 -16.50 0.75
C ASP A 81 -6.58 -16.34 -0.41
N SER A 82 -7.89 -16.27 -0.16
CA SER A 82 -8.87 -16.06 -1.22
C SER A 82 -8.64 -14.73 -1.93
N PHE A 83 -8.50 -14.79 -3.26
CA PHE A 83 -8.23 -13.60 -4.08
C PHE A 83 -8.75 -13.78 -5.50
N SER A 84 -9.29 -12.71 -6.04
CA SER A 84 -9.65 -12.59 -7.46
C SER A 84 -9.00 -11.35 -8.05
N PHE A 85 -8.26 -11.51 -9.13
CA PHE A 85 -7.65 -10.36 -9.81
C PHE A 85 -8.72 -9.61 -10.62
N THR A 86 -9.47 -8.74 -9.96
CA THR A 86 -10.57 -7.95 -10.53
C THR A 86 -10.62 -6.54 -9.92
N VAL A 87 -11.20 -5.58 -10.66
CA VAL A 87 -11.50 -4.25 -10.14
C VAL A 87 -12.41 -4.34 -8.91
N ASP A 88 -13.42 -5.21 -8.94
CA ASP A 88 -14.34 -5.39 -7.82
C ASP A 88 -13.62 -5.85 -6.54
N GLN A 89 -12.57 -6.67 -6.67
CA GLN A 89 -11.73 -7.07 -5.53
C GLN A 89 -10.97 -5.88 -4.94
N LEU A 90 -10.45 -4.98 -5.78
CA LEU A 90 -9.81 -3.74 -5.31
C LEU A 90 -10.79 -2.86 -4.54
N LEU A 91 -12.01 -2.67 -5.08
CA LEU A 91 -13.08 -1.91 -4.42
C LEU A 91 -13.52 -2.56 -3.11
N LEU A 92 -13.62 -3.90 -3.09
CA LEU A 92 -13.98 -4.67 -1.90
C LEU A 92 -12.92 -4.52 -0.79
N ILE A 93 -11.63 -4.62 -1.12
CA ILE A 93 -10.55 -4.42 -0.16
C ILE A 93 -10.65 -3.02 0.46
N HIS A 94 -10.83 -1.97 -0.34
CA HIS A 94 -11.01 -0.63 0.19
C HIS A 94 -12.24 -0.53 1.11
N ARG A 95 -13.37 -1.11 0.69
CA ARG A 95 -14.58 -1.14 1.52
C ARG A 95 -14.32 -1.79 2.87
N ILE A 96 -13.70 -2.97 2.88
CA ILE A 96 -13.39 -3.69 4.11
C ILE A 96 -12.46 -2.87 5.01
N LEU A 97 -11.40 -2.27 4.45
CA LEU A 97 -10.44 -1.50 5.22
C LEU A 97 -11.08 -0.27 5.90
N PHE A 98 -12.00 0.42 5.22
CA PHE A 98 -12.47 1.74 5.62
C PHE A 98 -13.96 1.81 5.98
N ASP A 99 -14.65 0.67 6.08
CA ASP A 99 -16.05 0.61 6.53
C ASP A 99 -16.23 1.28 7.90
N GLY A 100 -17.18 2.21 7.99
CA GLY A 100 -17.44 3.00 9.19
C GLY A 100 -16.34 4.02 9.56
N LEU A 101 -15.34 4.23 8.70
CA LEU A 101 -14.27 5.22 8.87
C LEU A 101 -14.33 6.33 7.83
N LEU A 102 -14.70 6.01 6.59
CA LEU A 102 -14.85 6.97 5.50
C LEU A 102 -16.33 7.04 5.06
N TYR A 103 -16.70 8.11 4.35
CA TYR A 103 -18.08 8.28 3.88
C TYR A 103 -18.45 7.36 2.70
N HIS A 104 -17.47 7.07 1.82
CA HIS A 104 -17.71 6.32 0.57
C HIS A 104 -16.72 5.14 0.41
N PRO A 105 -16.66 4.19 1.38
CA PRO A 105 -15.69 3.11 1.31
C PRO A 105 -16.04 2.15 0.17
N GLY A 106 -15.07 1.91 -0.72
CA GLY A 106 -15.24 1.06 -1.89
C GLY A 106 -15.86 1.74 -3.11
N GLU A 107 -16.11 3.05 -3.06
CA GLU A 107 -16.59 3.82 -4.21
C GLU A 107 -15.46 4.60 -4.87
N LEU A 108 -15.55 4.76 -6.20
CA LEU A 108 -14.66 5.64 -6.94
C LEU A 108 -14.96 7.10 -6.58
N ARG A 109 -13.92 7.91 -6.43
CA ARG A 109 -14.08 9.37 -6.20
C ARG A 109 -14.81 10.04 -7.36
N LYS A 110 -15.47 11.16 -7.05
CA LYS A 110 -16.33 11.89 -7.98
C LYS A 110 -15.79 13.28 -8.33
N TYR A 111 -14.53 13.58 -7.98
CA TYR A 111 -13.85 14.85 -8.25
C TYR A 111 -12.34 14.67 -8.41
N ASN A 112 -11.69 15.64 -9.06
CA ASN A 112 -10.24 15.70 -9.14
C ASN A 112 -9.69 16.46 -7.94
N PHE A 113 -8.51 16.07 -7.47
CA PHE A 113 -7.80 16.75 -6.39
C PHE A 113 -6.28 16.63 -6.58
N THR A 114 -5.54 17.34 -5.77
CA THR A 114 -4.09 17.30 -5.69
C THR A 114 -3.65 17.02 -4.26
N LYS A 115 -2.47 16.41 -4.09
CA LYS A 115 -1.83 16.21 -2.78
C LYS A 115 -0.42 16.79 -2.83
N SER A 116 -0.09 17.65 -1.89
CA SER A 116 1.27 18.16 -1.74
C SER A 116 2.18 17.05 -1.24
N GLU A 117 3.29 16.79 -1.97
CA GLU A 117 4.24 15.73 -1.69
C GLU A 117 5.59 16.32 -1.25
N TRP A 118 6.06 15.99 -0.05
CA TRP A 118 7.31 16.55 0.47
C TRP A 118 8.52 16.18 -0.38
N ILE A 119 8.57 14.97 -0.97
CA ILE A 119 9.68 14.56 -1.85
C ILE A 119 9.68 15.30 -3.19
N LEU A 120 8.58 15.97 -3.54
CA LEU A 120 8.43 16.84 -4.71
C LEU A 120 8.54 18.33 -4.38
N ASP A 121 9.04 18.68 -3.19
CA ASP A 121 9.12 20.06 -2.70
C ASP A 121 7.74 20.74 -2.63
N GLY A 122 6.72 20.00 -2.24
CA GLY A 122 5.34 20.46 -2.11
C GLY A 122 4.51 20.39 -3.39
N ASP A 123 5.09 19.96 -4.51
CA ASP A 123 4.36 19.71 -5.76
C ASP A 123 3.54 18.42 -5.68
N THR A 124 2.76 18.11 -6.72
CA THR A 124 1.78 17.01 -6.76
C THR A 124 2.00 16.11 -7.97
N VAL A 125 1.65 14.83 -7.83
CA VAL A 125 1.47 13.92 -8.97
C VAL A 125 0.18 14.28 -9.71
N THR A 126 0.18 14.18 -11.03
CA THR A 126 -1.05 14.25 -11.82
C THR A 126 -1.80 12.92 -11.70
N TYR A 127 -2.89 12.92 -10.96
CA TYR A 127 -3.76 11.75 -10.80
C TYR A 127 -4.72 11.58 -11.99
N GLY A 128 -5.27 10.37 -12.15
CA GLY A 128 -6.27 10.09 -13.19
C GLY A 128 -7.49 11.02 -13.11
N ASP A 129 -8.09 11.38 -14.24
CA ASP A 129 -9.35 12.14 -14.23
C ASP A 129 -10.49 11.27 -13.66
N TYR A 130 -11.26 11.81 -12.71
CA TYR A 130 -12.31 11.06 -12.03
C TYR A 130 -13.37 10.48 -12.99
N ARG A 131 -13.58 11.11 -14.13
CA ARG A 131 -14.57 10.70 -15.16
C ARG A 131 -14.13 9.45 -15.90
N GLU A 132 -12.79 9.20 -15.96
CA GLU A 132 -12.19 8.11 -16.72
C GLU A 132 -11.74 6.94 -15.82
N LEU A 133 -11.82 7.07 -14.49
CA LEU A 133 -11.26 6.09 -13.55
C LEU A 133 -11.74 4.67 -13.80
N LYS A 134 -13.04 4.49 -14.09
CA LYS A 134 -13.61 3.17 -14.36
C LYS A 134 -13.01 2.55 -15.62
N ALA A 135 -12.93 3.34 -16.69
CA ALA A 135 -12.37 2.86 -17.98
C ALA A 135 -10.88 2.58 -17.86
N THR A 136 -10.13 3.46 -17.19
CA THR A 136 -8.68 3.29 -16.96
C THR A 136 -8.40 2.04 -16.11
N LEU A 137 -9.14 1.82 -15.02
CA LEU A 137 -8.99 0.59 -14.23
C LEU A 137 -9.29 -0.67 -15.04
N GLN A 138 -10.36 -0.66 -15.83
CA GLN A 138 -10.71 -1.80 -16.69
C GLN A 138 -9.60 -2.09 -17.69
N TYR A 139 -9.01 -1.05 -18.28
CA TYR A 139 -7.89 -1.17 -19.20
C TYR A 139 -6.65 -1.73 -18.49
N ASP A 140 -6.21 -1.14 -17.39
CA ASP A 140 -5.02 -1.59 -16.66
C ASP A 140 -5.15 -3.06 -16.22
N PHE A 141 -6.32 -3.45 -15.71
CA PHE A 141 -6.57 -4.83 -15.32
C PHE A 141 -6.64 -5.79 -16.52
N SER A 142 -7.12 -5.35 -17.68
CA SER A 142 -7.13 -6.19 -18.88
C SER A 142 -5.71 -6.41 -19.42
N VAL A 143 -4.90 -5.37 -19.49
CA VAL A 143 -3.49 -5.45 -19.92
C VAL A 143 -2.71 -6.38 -18.99
N GLU A 144 -2.88 -6.25 -17.68
CA GLU A 144 -2.20 -7.11 -16.70
C GLU A 144 -2.64 -8.58 -16.79
N LYS A 145 -3.92 -8.86 -17.03
CA LYS A 145 -4.43 -10.23 -17.25
C LYS A 145 -3.85 -10.90 -18.48
N GLU A 146 -3.57 -10.14 -19.53
CA GLU A 146 -3.01 -10.64 -20.78
C GLU A 146 -1.48 -10.82 -20.70
N PHE A 147 -0.84 -10.26 -19.70
CA PHE A 147 0.61 -10.36 -19.54
C PHE A 147 1.04 -11.78 -19.22
N GLN A 148 2.02 -12.27 -19.97
CA GLN A 148 2.53 -13.64 -19.83
C GLN A 148 3.79 -13.65 -18.97
N TYR A 149 3.67 -14.06 -17.73
CA TYR A 149 4.78 -14.18 -16.77
C TYR A 149 5.69 -15.39 -17.05
N LYS A 150 5.14 -16.42 -17.73
CA LYS A 150 5.84 -17.68 -17.95
C LYS A 150 7.13 -17.49 -18.74
N ASP A 151 8.20 -18.14 -18.28
CA ASP A 151 9.52 -18.16 -18.90
C ASP A 151 10.23 -16.80 -18.99
N LEU A 152 9.72 -15.75 -18.32
CA LEU A 152 10.40 -14.47 -18.25
C LEU A 152 11.50 -14.46 -17.17
N PRO A 153 12.63 -13.80 -17.44
CA PRO A 153 13.62 -13.50 -16.39
C PRO A 153 12.99 -12.68 -15.27
N ILE A 154 13.35 -12.98 -14.03
CA ILE A 154 12.78 -12.33 -12.84
C ILE A 154 12.87 -10.80 -12.88
N ASN A 155 13.97 -10.25 -13.42
CA ASN A 155 14.09 -8.79 -13.57
C ASN A 155 13.01 -8.20 -14.46
N LYS A 156 12.63 -8.89 -15.55
CA LYS A 156 11.55 -8.44 -16.45
C LYS A 156 10.18 -8.51 -15.78
N ILE A 157 9.98 -9.50 -14.93
CA ILE A 157 8.77 -9.61 -14.10
C ILE A 157 8.70 -8.43 -13.13
N ILE A 158 9.79 -8.12 -12.42
CA ILE A 158 9.84 -7.00 -11.47
C ILE A 158 9.65 -5.66 -12.16
N ASP A 159 10.31 -5.44 -13.33
CA ASP A 159 10.14 -4.23 -14.13
C ASP A 159 8.67 -4.04 -14.53
N HIS A 160 8.02 -5.10 -15.00
CA HIS A 160 6.60 -5.07 -15.38
C HIS A 160 5.70 -4.80 -14.18
N LEU A 161 5.90 -5.50 -13.07
CA LEU A 161 5.14 -5.28 -11.83
C LEU A 161 5.30 -3.84 -11.33
N ALA A 162 6.50 -3.25 -11.41
CA ALA A 162 6.71 -1.86 -11.03
C ALA A 162 5.90 -0.90 -11.90
N VAL A 163 5.78 -1.14 -13.21
CA VAL A 163 4.93 -0.35 -14.11
C VAL A 163 3.46 -0.50 -13.74
N PHE A 164 2.97 -1.74 -13.60
CA PHE A 164 1.58 -2.01 -13.25
C PHE A 164 1.18 -1.36 -11.92
N ILE A 165 1.99 -1.54 -10.87
CA ILE A 165 1.72 -1.01 -9.54
C ILE A 165 1.75 0.53 -9.55
N ALA A 166 2.70 1.16 -10.26
CA ALA A 166 2.79 2.60 -10.40
C ALA A 166 1.54 3.17 -11.09
N ASN A 167 1.13 2.59 -12.22
CA ASN A 167 -0.04 3.03 -12.97
C ASN A 167 -1.33 2.87 -12.15
N LEU A 168 -1.50 1.72 -11.49
CA LEU A 168 -2.65 1.47 -10.62
C LEU A 168 -2.74 2.51 -9.50
N TRP A 169 -1.62 2.88 -8.89
CA TRP A 169 -1.59 3.89 -7.84
C TRP A 169 -1.84 5.31 -8.39
N GLN A 170 -1.33 5.65 -9.59
CA GLN A 170 -1.52 6.96 -10.20
C GLN A 170 -3.00 7.26 -10.48
N ASN A 171 -3.81 6.27 -10.77
CA ASN A 171 -5.26 6.45 -10.92
C ASN A 171 -5.88 7.11 -9.68
N HIS A 172 -5.37 6.80 -8.50
CA HIS A 172 -5.77 7.38 -7.21
C HIS A 172 -7.29 7.37 -7.05
N VAL A 173 -7.86 6.18 -7.16
CA VAL A 173 -9.29 5.96 -7.46
C VAL A 173 -10.22 6.28 -6.29
N PHE A 174 -9.71 6.34 -5.06
CA PHE A 174 -10.46 6.65 -3.86
C PHE A 174 -10.15 8.07 -3.36
N GLU A 175 -11.06 8.63 -2.57
CA GLU A 175 -10.85 9.93 -1.91
C GLU A 175 -9.70 9.87 -0.90
N GLU A 176 -9.57 8.75 -0.17
CA GLU A 176 -8.54 8.50 0.84
C GLU A 176 -8.16 7.01 0.85
N GLY A 177 -7.07 6.60 1.52
CA GLY A 177 -6.71 5.20 1.73
C GLY A 177 -6.14 4.47 0.51
N ASN A 178 -5.81 5.15 -0.60
CA ASN A 178 -5.34 4.54 -1.84
C ASN A 178 -4.10 3.66 -1.64
N THR A 179 -3.05 4.16 -0.98
CA THR A 179 -1.79 3.41 -0.82
C THR A 179 -1.96 2.16 0.04
N ARG A 180 -2.72 2.25 1.15
CA ARG A 180 -2.98 1.08 2.02
C ARG A 180 -3.79 0.01 1.29
N THR A 181 -4.80 0.41 0.52
CA THR A 181 -5.61 -0.50 -0.30
C THR A 181 -4.77 -1.20 -1.36
N ILE A 182 -3.96 -0.44 -2.10
CA ILE A 182 -3.10 -0.98 -3.15
C ILE A 182 -2.05 -1.91 -2.55
N ALA A 183 -1.44 -1.58 -1.41
CA ALA A 183 -0.48 -2.47 -0.76
C ALA A 183 -1.11 -3.83 -0.42
N VAL A 184 -2.29 -3.85 0.20
CA VAL A 184 -3.02 -5.11 0.50
C VAL A 184 -3.38 -5.85 -0.78
N PHE A 185 -3.90 -5.16 -1.79
CA PHE A 185 -4.24 -5.77 -3.08
C PHE A 185 -3.01 -6.41 -3.73
N ILE A 186 -1.87 -5.70 -3.78
CA ILE A 186 -0.64 -6.18 -4.41
C ILE A 186 -0.04 -7.36 -3.64
N ILE A 187 -0.03 -7.35 -2.30
CA ILE A 187 0.42 -8.50 -1.51
C ILE A 187 -0.39 -9.75 -1.90
N LYS A 188 -1.71 -9.65 -1.94
CA LYS A 188 -2.59 -10.77 -2.33
C LYS A 188 -2.37 -11.18 -3.79
N TYR A 189 -2.20 -10.22 -4.68
CA TYR A 189 -1.92 -10.49 -6.10
C TYR A 189 -0.59 -11.22 -6.29
N LEU A 190 0.49 -10.75 -5.66
CA LEU A 190 1.80 -11.39 -5.73
C LEU A 190 1.77 -12.82 -5.18
N ARG A 191 1.04 -13.06 -4.07
CA ARG A 191 0.81 -14.41 -3.55
C ARG A 191 0.07 -15.29 -4.56
N SER A 192 -0.93 -14.76 -5.26
CA SER A 192 -1.67 -15.51 -6.29
C SER A 192 -0.82 -15.86 -7.50
N LEU A 193 0.26 -15.11 -7.76
CA LEU A 193 1.28 -15.43 -8.76
C LEU A 193 2.33 -16.43 -8.25
N GLY A 194 2.27 -16.84 -6.98
CA GLY A 194 3.16 -17.81 -6.36
C GLY A 194 4.41 -17.20 -5.69
N PHE A 195 4.48 -15.87 -5.54
CA PHE A 195 5.57 -15.25 -4.79
C PHE A 195 5.36 -15.38 -3.28
N ASN A 196 6.47 -15.65 -2.57
CA ASN A 196 6.48 -15.49 -1.12
C ASN A 196 6.73 -14.01 -0.78
N VAL A 197 5.81 -13.41 -0.04
CA VAL A 197 5.85 -11.99 0.39
C VAL A 197 5.68 -11.88 1.92
N ASP A 198 6.22 -12.83 2.67
CA ASP A 198 6.10 -12.91 4.13
C ASP A 198 7.30 -12.31 4.89
N ASN A 199 8.04 -11.40 4.26
CA ASN A 199 9.14 -10.67 4.88
C ASN A 199 8.67 -9.33 5.47
N ASP A 200 9.56 -8.61 6.15
CA ASP A 200 9.25 -7.39 6.90
C ASP A 200 9.39 -6.09 6.08
N VAL A 201 9.47 -6.18 4.75
CA VAL A 201 9.71 -5.01 3.89
C VAL A 201 8.61 -3.97 4.04
N PHE A 202 7.34 -4.36 4.01
CA PHE A 202 6.24 -3.43 4.27
C PHE A 202 6.20 -2.92 5.70
N GLN A 203 6.56 -3.75 6.68
CA GLN A 203 6.63 -3.34 8.07
C GLN A 203 7.61 -2.17 8.28
N LYS A 204 8.76 -2.23 7.62
CA LYS A 204 9.85 -1.25 7.82
C LYS A 204 9.82 -0.09 6.84
N ASN A 205 9.24 -0.28 5.65
CA ASN A 205 9.43 0.59 4.50
C ASN A 205 8.12 0.99 3.80
N ALA A 206 6.97 0.98 4.49
CA ALA A 206 5.70 1.36 3.87
C ALA A 206 5.68 2.83 3.42
N TRP A 207 6.32 3.73 4.19
CA TRP A 207 6.50 5.12 3.79
C TRP A 207 7.41 5.27 2.56
N TYR A 208 8.48 4.46 2.47
CA TYR A 208 9.32 4.41 1.27
C TYR A 208 8.51 3.91 0.06
N PHE A 209 7.73 2.85 0.22
CA PHE A 209 6.86 2.34 -0.85
C PHE A 209 5.93 3.43 -1.41
N ARG A 210 5.27 4.20 -0.52
CA ARG A 210 4.44 5.33 -0.92
C ARG A 210 5.24 6.37 -1.71
N ASN A 211 6.40 6.76 -1.21
CA ASN A 211 7.25 7.75 -1.87
C ASN A 211 7.81 7.24 -3.20
N ALA A 212 8.14 5.95 -3.30
CA ALA A 212 8.55 5.33 -4.57
C ALA A 212 7.44 5.39 -5.63
N LEU A 213 6.18 5.22 -5.23
CA LEU A 213 5.02 5.39 -6.11
C LEU A 213 4.87 6.84 -6.58
N VAL A 214 5.10 7.82 -5.71
CA VAL A 214 5.13 9.24 -6.08
C VAL A 214 6.21 9.49 -7.13
N ARG A 215 7.46 9.02 -6.89
CA ARG A 215 8.58 9.22 -7.82
C ARG A 215 8.39 8.51 -9.16
N ALA A 216 7.75 7.34 -9.15
CA ALA A 216 7.44 6.59 -10.36
C ALA A 216 6.43 7.28 -11.29
N ASN A 217 5.71 8.31 -10.81
CA ASN A 217 4.61 8.96 -11.50
C ASN A 217 4.74 10.48 -11.60
N TYR A 218 5.93 11.04 -11.32
CA TYR A 218 6.12 12.49 -11.36
C TYR A 218 7.08 12.91 -12.46
N ASN A 219 6.63 13.85 -13.30
CA ASN A 219 7.42 14.51 -14.32
C ASN A 219 7.29 16.04 -14.21
N ASP A 220 8.43 16.75 -14.19
CA ASP A 220 8.50 18.20 -14.34
C ASP A 220 9.64 18.53 -15.30
N PHE A 221 9.29 18.73 -16.57
CA PHE A 221 10.25 19.04 -17.63
C PHE A 221 10.96 20.38 -17.39
N THR A 222 10.31 21.33 -16.70
CA THR A 222 10.89 22.66 -16.43
C THR A 222 12.02 22.58 -15.40
N LYS A 223 11.91 21.64 -14.48
CA LYS A 223 12.92 21.35 -13.44
C LYS A 223 13.91 20.25 -13.87
N SER A 224 13.74 19.66 -15.07
CA SER A 224 14.47 18.48 -15.54
C SER A 224 14.33 17.29 -14.56
N VAL A 225 13.14 17.10 -14.02
CA VAL A 225 12.79 15.97 -13.16
C VAL A 225 11.91 15.01 -13.95
N PHE A 226 12.31 13.75 -14.00
CA PHE A 226 11.60 12.69 -14.72
C PHE A 226 11.13 11.61 -13.77
N GLU A 227 10.09 10.88 -14.18
CA GLU A 227 9.66 9.68 -13.45
C GLU A 227 10.82 8.72 -13.24
N ASP A 228 10.90 8.14 -12.04
CA ASP A 228 11.95 7.19 -11.69
C ASP A 228 11.33 6.00 -10.95
N ARG A 229 11.22 4.87 -11.67
CA ARG A 229 10.69 3.61 -11.15
C ARG A 229 11.73 2.77 -10.43
N ASN A 230 13.00 3.14 -10.48
CA ASN A 230 14.07 2.35 -9.84
C ASN A 230 13.86 2.19 -8.33
N TYR A 231 13.36 3.23 -7.67
CA TYR A 231 13.03 3.15 -6.24
C TYR A 231 11.96 2.08 -5.94
N LEU A 232 10.93 1.98 -6.78
CA LEU A 232 9.90 0.95 -6.64
C LEU A 232 10.46 -0.43 -7.00
N VAL A 233 11.32 -0.53 -8.00
CA VAL A 233 12.04 -1.77 -8.37
C VAL A 233 12.89 -2.25 -7.19
N MET A 234 13.67 -1.39 -6.53
CA MET A 234 14.46 -1.75 -5.34
C MET A 234 13.58 -2.29 -4.20
N PHE A 235 12.45 -1.64 -3.94
CA PHE A 235 11.47 -2.12 -2.96
C PHE A 235 10.94 -3.52 -3.33
N LEU A 236 10.54 -3.73 -4.59
CA LEU A 236 10.03 -5.02 -5.07
C LEU A 236 11.11 -6.11 -5.06
N ARG A 237 12.38 -5.79 -5.32
CA ARG A 237 13.48 -6.75 -5.22
C ARG A 237 13.69 -7.22 -3.78
N ASN A 238 13.66 -6.30 -2.81
CA ASN A 238 13.69 -6.67 -1.40
C ASN A 238 12.49 -7.54 -1.02
N LEU A 239 11.29 -7.19 -1.51
CA LEU A 239 10.05 -7.90 -1.20
C LEU A 239 10.03 -9.32 -1.79
N LEU A 240 10.39 -9.46 -3.07
CA LEU A 240 10.21 -10.70 -3.85
C LEU A 240 11.43 -11.60 -3.85
N LEU A 241 12.63 -11.04 -3.74
CA LEU A 241 13.90 -11.78 -3.84
C LEU A 241 14.63 -11.85 -2.50
N GLY A 242 14.16 -11.14 -1.46
CA GLY A 242 14.86 -11.05 -0.18
C GLY A 242 16.20 -10.32 -0.28
N GLU A 243 16.36 -9.43 -1.27
CA GLU A 243 17.54 -8.57 -1.36
C GLU A 243 17.54 -7.55 -0.22
N ASP A 244 18.68 -6.97 0.07
CA ASP A 244 18.87 -5.98 1.12
C ASP A 244 19.32 -4.63 0.52
N ASN A 245 18.53 -4.13 -0.46
CA ASN A 245 18.75 -2.79 -0.99
C ASN A 245 18.41 -1.77 0.09
N GLU A 246 19.27 -0.78 0.29
CA GLU A 246 18.99 0.32 1.22
C GLU A 246 17.85 1.20 0.69
N LEU A 247 16.82 1.40 1.53
CA LEU A 247 15.59 2.12 1.17
C LEU A 247 15.49 3.43 1.96
N HIS A 248 16.17 4.47 1.48
CA HIS A 248 16.23 5.77 2.15
C HIS A 248 15.29 6.80 1.53
N ASN A 249 14.27 7.23 2.27
CA ASN A 249 13.29 8.22 1.81
C ASN A 249 13.89 9.53 1.31
N ARG A 250 15.00 10.01 1.92
CA ARG A 250 15.68 11.23 1.51
C ARG A 250 16.18 11.20 0.06
N GLU A 251 16.53 10.01 -0.44
CA GLU A 251 17.08 9.84 -1.80
C GLU A 251 16.01 9.98 -2.90
N LEU A 252 14.73 9.85 -2.52
CA LEU A 252 13.60 10.04 -3.41
C LEU A 252 13.28 11.52 -3.63
N HIS A 253 13.81 12.43 -2.78
CA HIS A 253 13.56 13.85 -2.90
C HIS A 253 14.17 14.39 -4.20
N ILE A 254 13.39 15.17 -4.99
CA ILE A 254 13.78 15.62 -6.33
C ILE A 254 15.08 16.45 -6.38
N TYR A 255 15.50 17.04 -5.25
CA TYR A 255 16.75 17.79 -5.15
C TYR A 255 17.90 17.01 -4.52
N TYR A 256 17.70 15.75 -4.10
CA TYR A 256 18.73 14.99 -3.41
C TYR A 256 20.01 14.83 -4.25
N LYS A 257 19.87 14.41 -5.52
CA LYS A 257 21.02 14.23 -6.44
C LYS A 257 21.72 15.57 -6.75
N LYS A 258 20.98 16.69 -6.88
CA LYS A 258 21.57 18.01 -7.17
C LYS A 258 22.51 18.50 -6.06
N HIS A 259 22.25 18.15 -4.81
CA HIS A 259 23.11 18.53 -3.68
C HIS A 259 24.38 17.69 -3.55
N HIS A 260 24.37 16.46 -4.09
CA HIS A 260 25.54 15.57 -4.03
C HIS A 260 26.47 15.71 -5.24
N GLU A 261 25.95 16.11 -6.39
CA GLU A 261 26.75 16.40 -7.59
C GLU A 261 27.46 17.77 -7.54
N GLN A 262 27.02 18.70 -6.68
CA GLN A 262 27.63 20.01 -6.49
C GLN A 262 28.66 20.06 -5.35
N GLY A 263 28.86 18.95 -4.65
CA GLY A 263 29.77 18.83 -3.49
C GLY A 263 31.10 18.12 -3.78
N VAL A 264 31.53 18.04 -5.07
CA VAL A 264 32.87 17.57 -5.48
C VAL A 264 33.68 18.73 -6.01
#